data_64bf228c0fe97f4d3cab78f52669b797
#
_entry.id   64bf228c0fe97f4d3cab78f52669b797
#
_cell.length_a   1.000
_cell.length_b   1.000
_cell.length_c   1.000
_cell.angle_alpha   90.00
_cell.angle_beta   90.00
_cell.angle_gamma   90.00
#
_symmetry.space_group_name_H-M   'P 1'
#
loop_
_entity.id
_entity.type
_entity.pdbx_description
1 polymer ?
#
loop_
_entity_poly.entity_id
_entity_poly.type
_entity_poly.pdbx_seq_one_letter_code
_entity_poly.pdbx_strand_id
1 'polypeptide(L)'
;MRIERLLKLVILVVLTTAVLFQISFSLVQSWSQPQIQSRLELYQTNLLLHATEWQGKTSEAAQDLTPARNALIGGDPIKNARTQYEEAIESAQKTQEKILATLQELSSQKIANSTPSDLAQPQLELAPIEETPVSLQQREQLQKGLSQTQQLIDELNLRLGILQVQQGETETAIKTWNALSNLEVSETRSKATTPLSQTAIVLIGLWSEPPRLLPDAEAQIQKNLDSWFRYQALIKLYQLQQRQDSLVSLQNQEQDIAQQSILKLGLIAGIPGIGGLLGVAILLFVLGQRLLKGKRSLLATNSDIPWEVPWDGEIIWQVLLAFFFIGQLLLPYLIRQLLVELSLNPGNFSVRMNAFYTLLTYLLLASGGLSVLYFSIKPFLPLPENWFRVQWRSNWFLWGLGGYLVALPLVIVVSLINQRLWQGQGGSNPILPLVLEGRDSVALVIFFLTACLAAPLFEEMIFRAFLLPSLTRYLP
;
A
#
# COMPACT_ATOMS: atom_id res chain seq x y z
N MET A 1 -43.33 2.87 22.69
CA MET A 1 -42.80 1.56 22.19
C MET A 1 -42.84 1.39 20.67
N ARG A 2 -43.99 1.50 19.98
CA ARG A 2 -44.04 1.34 18.50
C ARG A 2 -43.30 2.47 17.75
N ILE A 3 -43.49 3.72 18.15
CA ILE A 3 -42.85 4.90 17.52
C ILE A 3 -41.34 4.89 17.69
N GLU A 4 -40.85 4.56 18.87
CA GLU A 4 -39.41 4.47 19.20
C GLU A 4 -38.70 3.38 18.34
N ARG A 5 -39.34 2.20 18.22
CA ARG A 5 -38.83 1.14 17.34
C ARG A 5 -38.80 1.56 15.87
N LEU A 6 -39.82 2.27 15.41
CA LEU A 6 -39.92 2.73 14.05
C LEU A 6 -38.86 3.81 13.78
N LEU A 7 -38.64 4.74 14.73
CA LEU A 7 -37.59 5.75 14.66
C LEU A 7 -36.18 5.12 14.62
N LYS A 8 -35.92 4.15 15.49
CA LYS A 8 -34.67 3.36 15.47
C LYS A 8 -34.44 2.70 14.13
N LEU A 9 -35.44 2.04 13.57
CA LEU A 9 -35.34 1.34 12.29
C LEU A 9 -35.07 2.32 11.13
N VAL A 10 -35.73 3.48 11.12
CA VAL A 10 -35.50 4.53 10.13
C VAL A 10 -34.04 5.06 10.24
N ILE A 11 -33.56 5.35 11.46
CA ILE A 11 -32.18 5.80 11.67
C ILE A 11 -31.21 4.73 11.16
N LEU A 12 -31.45 3.45 11.47
CA LEU A 12 -30.60 2.34 11.06
C LEU A 12 -30.57 2.19 9.53
N VAL A 13 -31.68 2.34 8.84
CA VAL A 13 -31.77 2.32 7.37
C VAL A 13 -31.01 3.50 6.76
N VAL A 14 -31.18 4.70 7.29
CA VAL A 14 -30.48 5.92 6.81
C VAL A 14 -28.97 5.76 6.99
N LEU A 15 -28.51 5.32 8.17
CA LEU A 15 -27.09 5.04 8.44
C LEU A 15 -26.54 3.96 7.53
N THR A 16 -27.29 2.86 7.30
CA THR A 16 -26.90 1.80 6.37
C THR A 16 -26.68 2.36 4.97
N THR A 17 -27.63 3.14 4.47
CA THR A 17 -27.54 3.74 3.14
C THR A 17 -26.35 4.69 3.02
N ALA A 18 -26.11 5.54 4.04
CA ALA A 18 -24.98 6.46 4.06
C ALA A 18 -23.63 5.73 4.09
N VAL A 19 -23.51 4.69 4.91
CA VAL A 19 -22.28 3.86 5.01
C VAL A 19 -22.04 3.09 3.73
N LEU A 20 -23.06 2.46 3.13
CA LEU A 20 -22.94 1.75 1.86
C LEU A 20 -22.53 2.67 0.72
N PHE A 21 -23.13 3.87 0.66
CA PHE A 21 -22.75 4.88 -0.32
C PHE A 21 -21.29 5.29 -0.18
N GLN A 22 -20.84 5.57 1.06
CA GLN A 22 -19.46 5.95 1.34
C GLN A 22 -18.47 4.81 1.01
N ILE A 23 -18.78 3.57 1.37
CA ILE A 23 -17.95 2.41 1.02
C ILE A 23 -17.86 2.25 -0.50
N SER A 24 -18.98 2.34 -1.21
CA SER A 24 -19.01 2.24 -2.67
C SER A 24 -18.19 3.35 -3.33
N PHE A 25 -18.31 4.58 -2.85
CA PHE A 25 -17.51 5.71 -3.30
C PHE A 25 -16.01 5.51 -3.05
N SER A 26 -15.65 5.07 -1.83
CA SER A 26 -14.26 4.76 -1.47
C SER A 26 -13.68 3.62 -2.31
N LEU A 27 -14.46 2.59 -2.62
CA LEU A 27 -14.04 1.49 -3.51
C LEU A 27 -13.76 1.99 -4.93
N VAL A 28 -14.63 2.82 -5.49
CA VAL A 28 -14.43 3.41 -6.83
C VAL A 28 -13.18 4.29 -6.84
N GLN A 29 -12.98 5.10 -5.81
CA GLN A 29 -11.79 5.95 -5.69
C GLN A 29 -10.51 5.10 -5.53
N SER A 30 -10.58 4.04 -4.73
CA SER A 30 -9.46 3.10 -4.54
C SER A 30 -9.09 2.37 -5.84
N TRP A 31 -10.08 2.11 -6.70
CA TRP A 31 -9.87 1.44 -8.00
C TRP A 31 -9.00 2.24 -8.96
N SER A 32 -9.02 3.56 -8.87
CA SER A 32 -8.22 4.46 -9.72
C SER A 32 -6.83 4.75 -9.17
N GLN A 33 -6.47 4.24 -7.97
CA GLN A 33 -5.14 4.44 -7.40
C GLN A 33 -4.16 3.39 -7.92
N PRO A 34 -2.88 3.79 -8.21
CA PRO A 34 -1.84 2.83 -8.59
C PRO A 34 -1.57 1.85 -7.46
N GLN A 35 -1.42 0.57 -7.80
CA GLN A 35 -1.20 -0.49 -6.79
C GLN A 35 0.14 -0.34 -6.08
N ILE A 36 0.11 -0.52 -4.77
CA ILE A 36 1.32 -0.64 -3.93
C ILE A 36 1.99 -2.00 -4.09
N GLN A 37 1.29 -3.02 -4.56
CA GLN A 37 1.91 -4.31 -4.79
C GLN A 37 3.08 -4.19 -5.76
N SER A 38 2.95 -3.39 -6.82
CA SER A 38 4.06 -3.06 -7.72
C SER A 38 5.22 -2.35 -7.01
N ARG A 39 4.98 -1.47 -6.05
CA ARG A 39 6.05 -0.82 -5.27
C ARG A 39 6.80 -1.80 -4.36
N LEU A 40 6.10 -2.74 -3.72
CA LEU A 40 6.74 -3.77 -2.91
C LEU A 40 7.56 -4.73 -3.77
N GLU A 41 7.04 -5.13 -4.91
CA GLU A 41 7.75 -5.95 -5.88
C GLU A 41 8.99 -5.24 -6.42
N LEU A 42 8.88 -3.95 -6.76
CA LEU A 42 10.02 -3.12 -7.16
C LEU A 42 11.05 -2.96 -6.03
N TYR A 43 10.61 -2.83 -4.78
CA TYR A 43 11.53 -2.80 -3.64
C TYR A 43 12.31 -4.12 -3.51
N GLN A 44 11.63 -5.27 -3.62
CA GLN A 44 12.29 -6.59 -3.61
C GLN A 44 13.23 -6.74 -4.80
N THR A 45 12.82 -6.29 -5.99
CA THR A 45 13.66 -6.26 -7.19
C THR A 45 14.91 -5.41 -6.97
N ASN A 46 14.80 -4.25 -6.34
CA ASN A 46 15.95 -3.41 -6.00
C ASN A 46 16.92 -4.10 -5.03
N LEU A 47 16.40 -4.80 -4.00
CA LEU A 47 17.24 -5.61 -3.11
C LEU A 47 17.95 -6.73 -3.87
N LEU A 48 17.26 -7.35 -4.82
CA LEU A 48 17.80 -8.40 -5.64
C LEU A 48 18.91 -7.87 -6.57
N LEU A 49 18.74 -6.70 -7.18
CA LEU A 49 19.77 -6.04 -7.97
C LEU A 49 21.01 -5.69 -7.13
N HIS A 50 20.87 -5.17 -5.92
CA HIS A 50 22.00 -4.99 -5.00
C HIS A 50 22.70 -6.32 -4.67
N ALA A 51 21.94 -7.38 -4.42
CA ALA A 51 22.48 -8.69 -4.10
C ALA A 51 23.33 -9.27 -5.26
N THR A 52 23.09 -8.86 -6.52
CA THR A 52 23.94 -9.27 -7.67
C THR A 52 25.34 -8.73 -7.59
N GLU A 53 25.55 -7.57 -6.98
CA GLU A 53 26.85 -6.90 -6.87
C GLU A 53 27.77 -7.52 -5.81
N TRP A 54 27.26 -8.42 -4.96
CA TRP A 54 28.03 -9.02 -3.89
C TRP A 54 29.10 -9.98 -4.44
N GLN A 55 30.37 -9.74 -4.10
CA GLN A 55 31.53 -10.45 -4.61
C GLN A 55 32.16 -11.47 -3.61
N GLY A 56 31.48 -11.72 -2.50
CA GLY A 56 31.98 -12.70 -1.53
C GLY A 56 33.21 -12.26 -0.72
N LYS A 57 33.60 -11.00 -0.80
CA LYS A 57 34.69 -10.44 0.01
C LYS A 57 34.20 -10.20 1.44
N THR A 58 34.30 -11.23 2.25
CA THR A 58 33.99 -11.15 3.67
C THR A 58 35.29 -11.17 4.48
N SER A 59 35.33 -10.37 5.54
CA SER A 59 36.32 -10.53 6.58
C SER A 59 36.27 -11.98 7.11
N GLU A 60 37.39 -12.55 7.54
CA GLU A 60 37.56 -13.95 7.95
C GLU A 60 36.55 -14.53 8.96
N ALA A 61 35.61 -13.71 9.46
CA ALA A 61 34.59 -14.09 10.43
C ALA A 61 33.15 -14.14 9.86
N ALA A 62 32.92 -13.83 8.59
CA ALA A 62 31.57 -13.75 8.03
C ALA A 62 31.18 -15.05 7.30
N GLN A 63 29.93 -15.48 7.49
CA GLN A 63 29.34 -16.64 6.83
C GLN A 63 29.42 -16.50 5.31
N ASP A 64 29.78 -17.57 4.61
CA ASP A 64 29.69 -17.62 3.16
C ASP A 64 28.22 -17.53 2.70
N LEU A 65 27.84 -16.38 2.17
CA LEU A 65 26.49 -16.11 1.68
C LEU A 65 26.28 -16.53 0.22
N THR A 66 27.30 -17.10 -0.45
CA THR A 66 27.22 -17.52 -1.86
C THR A 66 26.06 -18.47 -2.14
N PRO A 67 25.80 -19.52 -1.33
CA PRO A 67 24.65 -20.40 -1.56
C PRO A 67 23.31 -19.68 -1.44
N ALA A 68 23.17 -18.84 -0.42
CA ALA A 68 21.95 -18.06 -0.20
C ALA A 68 21.73 -17.06 -1.34
N ARG A 69 22.76 -16.34 -1.76
CA ARG A 69 22.74 -15.44 -2.91
C ARG A 69 22.25 -16.16 -4.17
N ASN A 70 22.87 -17.27 -4.53
CA ASN A 70 22.54 -18.00 -5.75
C ASN A 70 21.10 -18.56 -5.74
N ALA A 71 20.60 -18.98 -4.56
CA ALA A 71 19.23 -19.43 -4.41
C ALA A 71 18.20 -18.29 -4.54
N LEU A 72 18.55 -17.06 -4.12
CA LEU A 72 17.67 -15.90 -4.13
C LEU A 72 17.66 -15.17 -5.47
N ILE A 73 18.81 -15.08 -6.15
CA ILE A 73 18.97 -14.26 -7.38
C ILE A 73 18.32 -14.92 -8.59
N GLY A 74 18.28 -16.24 -8.68
CA GLY A 74 17.77 -16.96 -9.86
C GLY A 74 18.70 -16.87 -11.08
N GLY A 75 18.17 -17.20 -12.27
CA GLY A 75 18.99 -17.37 -13.49
C GLY A 75 19.39 -16.06 -14.18
N ASP A 76 18.51 -15.07 -14.25
CA ASP A 76 18.76 -13.77 -14.92
C ASP A 76 18.08 -12.62 -14.18
N PRO A 77 18.74 -12.08 -13.15
CA PRO A 77 18.14 -11.05 -12.29
C PRO A 77 17.87 -9.73 -13.01
N ILE A 78 18.72 -9.34 -13.97
CA ILE A 78 18.56 -8.09 -14.73
C ILE A 78 17.34 -8.18 -15.65
N LYS A 79 17.19 -9.32 -16.34
CA LYS A 79 16.04 -9.56 -17.20
C LYS A 79 14.73 -9.60 -16.39
N ASN A 80 14.74 -10.29 -15.26
CA ASN A 80 13.57 -10.35 -14.38
C ASN A 80 13.22 -8.95 -13.85
N ALA A 81 14.23 -8.18 -13.43
CA ALA A 81 14.02 -6.79 -13.00
C ALA A 81 13.41 -5.94 -14.11
N ARG A 82 13.93 -6.05 -15.34
CA ARG A 82 13.37 -5.34 -16.49
C ARG A 82 11.90 -5.65 -16.70
N THR A 83 11.52 -6.92 -16.71
CA THR A 83 10.11 -7.34 -16.84
C THR A 83 9.24 -6.73 -15.77
N GLN A 84 9.69 -6.73 -14.51
CA GLN A 84 8.96 -6.11 -13.39
C GLN A 84 8.78 -4.59 -13.57
N TYR A 85 9.80 -3.90 -14.08
CA TYR A 85 9.72 -2.47 -14.35
C TYR A 85 8.79 -2.17 -15.55
N GLU A 86 8.83 -2.99 -16.61
CA GLU A 86 7.91 -2.88 -17.75
C GLU A 86 6.44 -3.12 -17.33
N GLU A 87 6.17 -4.14 -16.53
CA GLU A 87 4.83 -4.42 -15.96
C GLU A 87 4.35 -3.27 -15.07
N ALA A 88 5.23 -2.71 -14.25
CA ALA A 88 4.89 -1.56 -13.40
C ALA A 88 4.56 -0.30 -14.23
N ILE A 89 5.28 -0.05 -15.33
CA ILE A 89 5.00 1.04 -16.26
C ILE A 89 3.63 0.82 -16.94
N GLU A 90 3.38 -0.38 -17.45
CA GLU A 90 2.09 -0.71 -18.09
C GLU A 90 0.92 -0.52 -17.11
N SER A 91 1.07 -0.96 -15.87
CA SER A 91 0.07 -0.78 -14.82
C SER A 91 -0.19 0.70 -14.52
N ALA A 92 0.87 1.51 -14.43
CA ALA A 92 0.77 2.95 -14.20
C ALA A 92 0.11 3.67 -15.40
N GLN A 93 0.43 3.27 -16.65
CA GLN A 93 -0.19 3.80 -17.87
C GLN A 93 -1.69 3.50 -17.92
N LYS A 94 -2.10 2.26 -17.62
CA LYS A 94 -3.52 1.88 -17.52
C LYS A 94 -4.26 2.71 -16.47
N THR A 95 -3.61 3.01 -15.36
CA THR A 95 -4.18 3.88 -14.32
C THR A 95 -4.32 5.32 -14.82
N GLN A 96 -3.33 5.83 -15.54
CA GLN A 96 -3.35 7.16 -16.16
C GLN A 96 -4.51 7.30 -17.15
N GLU A 97 -4.68 6.31 -18.04
CA GLU A 97 -5.78 6.28 -19.00
C GLU A 97 -7.16 6.33 -18.33
N LYS A 98 -7.33 5.58 -17.24
CA LYS A 98 -8.59 5.59 -16.47
C LYS A 98 -8.87 6.96 -15.83
N ILE A 99 -7.84 7.58 -15.23
CA ILE A 99 -7.98 8.92 -14.65
C ILE A 99 -8.37 9.92 -15.73
N LEU A 100 -7.74 9.86 -16.92
CA LEU A 100 -8.07 10.72 -18.05
C LEU A 100 -9.49 10.50 -18.55
N ALA A 101 -9.94 9.25 -18.70
CA ALA A 101 -11.31 8.92 -19.09
C ALA A 101 -12.32 9.49 -18.08
N THR A 102 -12.08 9.33 -16.78
CA THR A 102 -12.95 9.89 -15.74
C THR A 102 -12.99 11.41 -15.77
N LEU A 103 -11.86 12.08 -16.02
CA LEU A 103 -11.80 13.54 -16.18
C LEU A 103 -12.57 14.00 -17.42
N GLN A 104 -12.53 13.25 -18.53
CA GLN A 104 -13.30 13.52 -19.74
C GLN A 104 -14.81 13.35 -19.51
N GLU A 105 -15.23 12.30 -18.81
CA GLU A 105 -16.64 12.09 -18.45
C GLU A 105 -17.18 13.23 -17.59
N LEU A 106 -16.44 13.67 -16.58
CA LEU A 106 -16.81 14.81 -15.73
C LEU A 106 -16.90 16.12 -16.54
N SER A 107 -16.05 16.29 -17.55
CA SER A 107 -16.12 17.45 -18.44
C SER A 107 -17.30 17.39 -19.42
N SER A 108 -17.64 16.21 -19.93
CA SER A 108 -18.76 15.98 -20.85
C SER A 108 -20.11 16.15 -20.15
N GLN A 109 -20.25 15.72 -18.91
CA GLN A 109 -21.45 15.96 -18.10
C GLN A 109 -21.71 17.45 -17.87
N LYS A 110 -20.64 18.26 -17.76
CA LYS A 110 -20.77 19.72 -17.66
C LYS A 110 -21.39 20.32 -18.93
N ILE A 111 -21.00 19.83 -20.12
CA ILE A 111 -21.50 20.32 -21.40
C ILE A 111 -22.98 19.90 -21.62
N ALA A 112 -23.32 18.65 -21.24
CA ALA A 112 -24.68 18.14 -21.38
C ALA A 112 -25.69 18.85 -20.47
N ASN A 113 -25.27 19.26 -19.27
CA ASN A 113 -26.12 20.03 -18.35
C ASN A 113 -26.18 21.53 -18.68
N SER A 114 -25.40 22.02 -19.64
CA SER A 114 -25.39 23.41 -20.11
C SER A 114 -26.12 23.65 -21.44
N THR A 115 -26.81 22.63 -21.98
CA THR A 115 -27.62 22.80 -23.20
C THR A 115 -28.98 23.37 -22.82
N PRO A 116 -29.35 24.61 -23.22
CA PRO A 116 -30.65 25.19 -22.90
C PRO A 116 -31.72 24.53 -23.77
N SER A 117 -32.62 23.78 -23.16
CA SER A 117 -33.98 23.63 -23.70
C SER A 117 -34.73 24.92 -23.36
N ASP A 118 -34.70 25.89 -24.26
CA ASP A 118 -35.84 26.73 -24.61
C ASP A 118 -35.38 28.00 -25.36
N LEU A 119 -35.78 28.08 -26.60
CA LEU A 119 -35.81 29.30 -27.40
C LEU A 119 -36.85 30.24 -26.81
N ALA A 120 -36.42 31.33 -26.20
CA ALA A 120 -37.05 32.65 -26.15
C ALA A 120 -36.82 33.37 -24.80
N GLN A 121 -35.79 34.21 -24.73
CA GLN A 121 -35.90 35.61 -24.29
C GLN A 121 -34.49 36.25 -24.15
N PRO A 122 -34.32 37.54 -24.46
CA PRO A 122 -33.00 38.16 -24.52
C PRO A 122 -32.58 38.72 -23.17
N GLN A 123 -31.29 38.65 -22.93
CA GLN A 123 -30.53 39.39 -21.92
C GLN A 123 -30.88 39.18 -20.43
N LEU A 124 -30.18 38.23 -19.84
CA LEU A 124 -29.75 38.36 -18.44
C LEU A 124 -28.29 37.88 -18.34
N GLU A 125 -27.45 38.69 -17.69
CA GLU A 125 -26.06 38.41 -17.40
C GLU A 125 -25.89 36.98 -16.96
N LEU A 126 -25.00 36.23 -17.66
CA LEU A 126 -24.58 34.91 -17.27
C LEU A 126 -23.88 35.01 -15.90
N ALA A 127 -24.61 34.72 -14.83
CA ALA A 127 -24.02 34.42 -13.55
C ALA A 127 -23.07 33.21 -13.73
N PRO A 128 -21.86 33.20 -13.15
CA PRO A 128 -20.97 32.07 -13.20
C PRO A 128 -21.71 30.85 -12.63
N ILE A 129 -21.82 29.78 -13.41
CA ILE A 129 -22.36 28.51 -12.91
C ILE A 129 -21.44 28.08 -11.78
N GLU A 130 -21.87 28.22 -10.53
CA GLU A 130 -21.18 27.74 -9.36
C GLU A 130 -21.05 26.22 -9.47
N GLU A 131 -19.83 25.75 -9.75
CA GLU A 131 -19.51 24.34 -9.67
C GLU A 131 -19.78 23.88 -8.23
N THR A 132 -20.50 22.76 -8.08
CA THR A 132 -20.74 22.22 -6.75
C THR A 132 -19.39 21.92 -6.09
N PRO A 133 -19.17 22.26 -4.80
CA PRO A 133 -17.90 22.08 -4.12
C PRO A 133 -17.33 20.65 -4.21
N VAL A 134 -18.23 19.67 -4.36
CA VAL A 134 -17.88 18.24 -4.51
C VAL A 134 -17.22 17.94 -5.86
N SER A 135 -17.71 18.53 -6.96
CA SER A 135 -17.15 18.29 -8.31
C SER A 135 -15.76 18.94 -8.49
N LEU A 136 -15.53 20.09 -7.87
CA LEU A 136 -14.23 20.76 -7.88
C LEU A 136 -13.18 19.95 -7.11
N GLN A 137 -13.51 19.48 -5.90
CA GLN A 137 -12.60 18.65 -5.10
C GLN A 137 -12.25 17.33 -5.80
N GLN A 138 -13.22 16.71 -6.46
CA GLN A 138 -13.00 15.48 -7.21
C GLN A 138 -12.05 15.70 -8.40
N ARG A 139 -12.22 16.79 -9.14
CA ARG A 139 -11.31 17.17 -10.24
C ARG A 139 -9.90 17.44 -9.76
N GLU A 140 -9.74 18.20 -8.69
CA GLU A 140 -8.42 18.46 -8.12
C GLU A 140 -7.71 17.18 -7.67
N GLN A 141 -8.43 16.24 -7.05
CA GLN A 141 -7.89 14.95 -6.67
C GLN A 141 -7.46 14.12 -7.87
N LEU A 142 -8.27 14.06 -8.92
CA LEU A 142 -7.95 13.35 -10.17
C LEU A 142 -6.75 13.98 -10.88
N GLN A 143 -6.67 15.31 -10.95
CA GLN A 143 -5.52 16.02 -11.52
C GLN A 143 -4.24 15.77 -10.73
N LYS A 144 -4.32 15.75 -9.38
CA LYS A 144 -3.20 15.39 -8.52
C LYS A 144 -2.79 13.94 -8.75
N GLY A 145 -3.76 13.01 -8.84
CA GLY A 145 -3.51 11.61 -9.18
C GLY A 145 -2.83 11.45 -10.54
N LEU A 146 -3.28 12.20 -11.54
CA LEU A 146 -2.68 12.21 -12.88
C LEU A 146 -1.21 12.65 -12.84
N SER A 147 -0.92 13.75 -12.14
CA SER A 147 0.45 14.26 -12.04
C SER A 147 1.37 13.29 -11.29
N GLN A 148 0.90 12.65 -10.22
CA GLN A 148 1.64 11.64 -9.47
C GLN A 148 1.90 10.38 -10.30
N THR A 149 0.91 9.93 -11.06
CA THR A 149 1.05 8.77 -11.94
C THR A 149 2.04 9.05 -13.07
N GLN A 150 1.99 10.25 -13.68
CA GLN A 150 2.96 10.66 -14.70
C GLN A 150 4.38 10.70 -14.12
N GLN A 151 4.57 11.30 -12.96
CA GLN A 151 5.87 11.32 -12.30
C GLN A 151 6.41 9.91 -12.04
N LEU A 152 5.54 8.99 -11.59
CA LEU A 152 5.91 7.58 -11.38
C LEU A 152 6.34 6.90 -12.70
N ILE A 153 5.62 7.12 -13.80
CA ILE A 153 5.97 6.59 -15.13
C ILE A 153 7.34 7.12 -15.55
N ASP A 154 7.60 8.41 -15.35
CA ASP A 154 8.87 9.04 -15.71
C ASP A 154 10.05 8.46 -14.88
N GLU A 155 9.86 8.28 -13.56
CA GLU A 155 10.85 7.65 -12.68
C GLU A 155 11.13 6.19 -13.08
N LEU A 156 10.09 5.41 -13.40
CA LEU A 156 10.23 4.03 -13.83
C LEU A 156 10.97 3.91 -15.17
N ASN A 157 10.64 4.78 -16.14
CA ASN A 157 11.34 4.81 -17.43
C ASN A 157 12.80 5.23 -17.30
N LEU A 158 13.12 6.16 -16.37
CA LEU A 158 14.50 6.53 -16.10
C LEU A 158 15.33 5.31 -15.65
N ARG A 159 14.77 4.51 -14.74
CA ARG A 159 15.41 3.29 -14.22
C ARG A 159 15.41 2.14 -15.25
N LEU A 160 14.35 2.00 -16.04
CA LEU A 160 14.26 1.01 -17.11
C LEU A 160 15.39 1.18 -18.12
N GLY A 161 15.72 2.40 -18.51
CA GLY A 161 16.84 2.66 -19.42
C GLY A 161 18.18 2.16 -18.85
N ILE A 162 18.42 2.24 -17.54
CA ILE A 162 19.63 1.69 -16.91
C ILE A 162 19.64 0.15 -17.01
N LEU A 163 18.49 -0.52 -16.80
CA LEU A 163 18.38 -1.98 -16.99
C LEU A 163 18.65 -2.39 -18.44
N GLN A 164 18.14 -1.64 -19.42
CA GLN A 164 18.37 -1.87 -20.84
C GLN A 164 19.86 -1.76 -21.18
N VAL A 165 20.56 -0.76 -20.65
CA VAL A 165 22.01 -0.64 -20.83
C VAL A 165 22.76 -1.83 -20.25
N GLN A 166 22.38 -2.31 -19.07
CA GLN A 166 23.01 -3.47 -18.44
C GLN A 166 22.81 -4.77 -19.22
N GLN A 167 21.80 -4.82 -20.09
CA GLN A 167 21.57 -5.92 -21.04
C GLN A 167 22.27 -5.71 -22.39
N GLY A 168 23.02 -4.60 -22.56
CA GLY A 168 23.69 -4.26 -23.82
C GLY A 168 22.81 -3.53 -24.84
N GLU A 169 21.56 -3.17 -24.47
CA GLU A 169 20.61 -2.48 -25.34
C GLU A 169 20.71 -0.94 -25.21
N THR A 170 21.90 -0.38 -25.43
CA THR A 170 22.18 1.04 -25.25
C THR A 170 21.30 1.94 -26.13
N GLU A 171 21.04 1.55 -27.38
CA GLU A 171 20.18 2.34 -28.28
C GLU A 171 18.73 2.41 -27.78
N THR A 172 18.21 1.30 -27.24
CA THR A 172 16.86 1.25 -26.65
C THR A 172 16.77 2.15 -25.42
N ALA A 173 17.79 2.11 -24.57
CA ALA A 173 17.88 2.96 -23.38
C ALA A 173 17.89 4.46 -23.75
N ILE A 174 18.70 4.84 -24.75
CA ILE A 174 18.75 6.23 -25.23
C ILE A 174 17.39 6.65 -25.78
N LYS A 175 16.67 5.79 -26.51
CA LYS A 175 15.31 6.09 -26.97
C LYS A 175 14.34 6.29 -25.79
N THR A 176 14.41 5.43 -24.77
CA THR A 176 13.58 5.55 -23.56
C THR A 176 13.83 6.88 -22.85
N TRP A 177 15.11 7.28 -22.70
CA TRP A 177 15.45 8.55 -22.05
C TRP A 177 15.16 9.77 -22.92
N ASN A 178 15.30 9.67 -24.25
CA ASN A 178 14.91 10.74 -25.17
C ASN A 178 13.41 11.01 -25.12
N ALA A 179 12.57 9.98 -24.95
CA ALA A 179 11.14 10.17 -24.76
C ALA A 179 10.83 11.03 -23.51
N LEU A 180 11.60 10.85 -22.42
CA LEU A 180 11.48 11.67 -21.21
C LEU A 180 11.94 13.11 -21.42
N SER A 181 13.01 13.33 -22.20
CA SER A 181 13.54 14.68 -22.48
C SER A 181 12.66 15.47 -23.47
N ASN A 182 12.02 14.79 -24.43
CA ASN A 182 11.21 15.40 -25.50
C ASN A 182 9.76 15.70 -25.08
N LEU A 183 9.27 15.19 -23.94
CA LEU A 183 7.96 15.52 -23.40
C LEU A 183 7.78 17.03 -23.08
N GLU A 184 8.85 17.83 -23.11
CA GLU A 184 8.85 19.27 -22.90
C GLU A 184 8.42 20.09 -24.14
N VAL A 185 8.34 19.49 -25.31
CA VAL A 185 8.01 20.20 -26.58
C VAL A 185 6.52 20.30 -26.85
N SER A 186 5.67 19.72 -26.00
CA SER A 186 4.20 19.87 -26.11
C SER A 186 3.78 21.25 -25.60
N GLU A 187 3.18 22.04 -26.47
CA GLU A 187 2.86 23.48 -26.38
C GLU A 187 2.01 23.96 -25.17
N THR A 188 1.66 23.09 -24.25
CA THR A 188 0.73 23.39 -23.14
C THR A 188 1.35 23.36 -21.75
N ARG A 189 2.63 23.04 -21.59
CA ARG A 189 3.31 23.12 -20.29
C ARG A 189 4.44 24.15 -20.30
N SER A 190 4.32 25.12 -19.40
CA SER A 190 5.33 26.11 -19.03
C SER A 190 6.74 25.49 -19.00
N LYS A 191 7.72 26.19 -19.58
CA LYS A 191 9.17 25.90 -19.72
C LYS A 191 9.95 25.52 -18.44
N ALA A 192 9.45 24.67 -17.59
CA ALA A 192 10.19 24.20 -16.43
C ALA A 192 10.68 22.78 -16.70
N THR A 193 11.97 22.65 -17.07
CA THR A 193 12.70 21.39 -17.18
C THR A 193 12.49 20.60 -15.88
N THR A 194 11.83 19.44 -15.96
CA THR A 194 11.62 18.62 -14.75
C THR A 194 12.98 18.06 -14.29
N PRO A 195 13.19 17.86 -12.98
CA PRO A 195 14.44 17.25 -12.48
C PRO A 195 14.73 15.88 -13.12
N LEU A 196 13.69 15.12 -13.48
CA LEU A 196 13.82 13.79 -14.10
C LEU A 196 14.29 13.90 -15.56
N SER A 197 13.79 14.88 -16.34
CA SER A 197 14.24 15.10 -17.70
C SER A 197 15.71 15.57 -17.76
N GLN A 198 16.15 16.39 -16.81
CA GLN A 198 17.57 16.74 -16.68
C GLN A 198 18.43 15.52 -16.41
N THR A 199 17.98 14.62 -15.53
CA THR A 199 18.70 13.37 -15.25
C THR A 199 18.73 12.47 -16.48
N ALA A 200 17.65 12.39 -17.26
CA ALA A 200 17.62 11.64 -18.52
C ALA A 200 18.68 12.17 -19.50
N ILE A 201 18.81 13.48 -19.65
CA ILE A 201 19.85 14.11 -20.47
C ILE A 201 21.27 13.75 -19.98
N VAL A 202 21.49 13.71 -18.66
CA VAL A 202 22.75 13.26 -18.07
C VAL A 202 23.03 11.81 -18.45
N LEU A 203 22.05 10.91 -18.29
CA LEU A 203 22.20 9.51 -18.63
C LEU A 203 22.46 9.30 -20.14
N ILE A 204 21.76 10.00 -21.02
CA ILE A 204 22.03 9.99 -22.46
C ILE A 204 23.49 10.39 -22.72
N GLY A 205 23.97 11.45 -22.07
CA GLY A 205 25.37 11.90 -22.22
C GLY A 205 26.38 10.82 -21.79
N LEU A 206 26.13 10.12 -20.68
CA LEU A 206 27.03 9.08 -20.15
C LEU A 206 27.14 7.84 -21.06
N TRP A 207 26.07 7.50 -21.78
CA TRP A 207 26.01 6.31 -22.64
C TRP A 207 25.99 6.63 -24.15
N SER A 208 26.09 7.92 -24.52
CA SER A 208 26.26 8.29 -25.93
C SER A 208 27.66 7.94 -26.46
N GLU A 209 27.78 7.80 -27.76
CA GLU A 209 29.06 7.62 -28.45
C GLU A 209 29.33 8.83 -29.38
N PRO A 210 30.34 9.67 -29.09
CA PRO A 210 31.22 9.67 -27.91
C PRO A 210 30.49 10.11 -26.61
N PRO A 211 30.96 9.66 -25.42
CA PRO A 211 30.40 10.05 -24.15
C PRO A 211 30.51 11.55 -23.89
N ARG A 212 29.46 12.17 -23.29
CA ARG A 212 29.42 13.59 -22.95
C ARG A 212 29.24 13.75 -21.44
N LEU A 213 30.22 14.37 -20.80
CA LEU A 213 30.14 14.70 -19.37
C LEU A 213 29.48 16.07 -19.23
N LEU A 214 28.31 16.08 -18.60
CA LEU A 214 27.58 17.30 -18.30
C LEU A 214 28.04 17.89 -16.95
N PRO A 215 28.07 19.22 -16.80
CA PRO A 215 28.20 19.86 -15.49
C PRO A 215 27.08 19.32 -14.58
N ASP A 216 27.35 19.23 -13.28
CA ASP A 216 26.38 18.78 -12.26
C ASP A 216 25.84 17.36 -12.43
N ALA A 217 26.40 16.52 -13.32
CA ALA A 217 25.96 15.16 -13.56
C ALA A 217 25.89 14.35 -12.25
N GLU A 218 26.90 14.46 -11.39
CA GLU A 218 26.96 13.77 -10.10
C GLU A 218 25.82 14.20 -9.18
N ALA A 219 25.57 15.51 -9.05
CA ALA A 219 24.51 16.07 -8.23
C ALA A 219 23.10 15.65 -8.72
N GLN A 220 22.90 15.63 -10.05
CA GLN A 220 21.63 15.18 -10.65
C GLN A 220 21.38 13.68 -10.40
N ILE A 221 22.41 12.85 -10.57
CA ILE A 221 22.32 11.41 -10.29
C ILE A 221 22.02 11.17 -8.81
N GLN A 222 22.74 11.84 -7.90
CA GLN A 222 22.56 11.66 -6.45
C GLN A 222 21.17 12.10 -5.97
N LYS A 223 20.61 13.14 -6.58
CA LYS A 223 19.31 13.70 -6.20
C LYS A 223 18.13 12.89 -6.72
N ASN A 224 18.19 12.42 -7.97
CA ASN A 224 17.03 11.93 -8.71
C ASN A 224 17.07 10.41 -8.96
N LEU A 225 18.19 9.74 -8.75
CA LEU A 225 18.31 8.29 -8.74
C LEU A 225 18.57 7.79 -7.33
N ASP A 226 18.08 6.62 -7.03
CA ASP A 226 18.27 5.96 -5.75
C ASP A 226 18.73 4.51 -5.94
N SER A 227 19.05 3.86 -4.83
CA SER A 227 19.32 2.44 -4.77
C SER A 227 20.39 2.00 -5.79
N TRP A 228 20.28 0.81 -6.34
CA TRP A 228 21.18 0.21 -7.31
C TRP A 228 21.33 1.06 -8.60
N PHE A 229 20.29 1.77 -9.03
CA PHE A 229 20.33 2.59 -10.24
C PHE A 229 21.28 3.79 -10.09
N ARG A 230 21.30 4.42 -8.91
CA ARG A 230 22.25 5.48 -8.59
C ARG A 230 23.68 4.93 -8.61
N TYR A 231 23.89 3.75 -8.04
CA TYR A 231 25.20 3.08 -8.03
C TYR A 231 25.69 2.84 -9.46
N GLN A 232 24.86 2.27 -10.35
CA GLN A 232 25.26 2.02 -11.75
C GLN A 232 25.58 3.29 -12.53
N ALA A 233 24.79 4.35 -12.36
CA ALA A 233 25.02 5.62 -13.02
C ALA A 233 26.32 6.30 -12.52
N LEU A 234 26.60 6.25 -11.20
CA LEU A 234 27.83 6.80 -10.62
C LEU A 234 29.07 5.99 -11.01
N ILE A 235 28.99 4.65 -11.10
CA ILE A 235 30.10 3.84 -11.64
C ILE A 235 30.48 4.34 -13.03
N LYS A 236 29.50 4.46 -13.94
CA LYS A 236 29.75 4.91 -15.30
C LYS A 236 30.36 6.32 -15.33
N LEU A 237 29.84 7.24 -14.50
CA LEU A 237 30.37 8.59 -14.39
C LEU A 237 31.82 8.60 -13.91
N TYR A 238 32.15 7.90 -12.81
CA TYR A 238 33.49 7.88 -12.24
C TYR A 238 34.49 7.17 -13.14
N GLN A 239 34.07 6.13 -13.88
CA GLN A 239 34.91 5.49 -14.92
C GLN A 239 35.29 6.49 -16.02
N LEU A 240 34.32 7.25 -16.55
CA LEU A 240 34.56 8.25 -17.58
C LEU A 240 35.42 9.41 -17.08
N GLN A 241 35.28 9.79 -15.80
CA GLN A 241 36.10 10.80 -15.15
C GLN A 241 37.45 10.28 -14.67
N GLN A 242 37.75 8.97 -14.79
CA GLN A 242 38.95 8.32 -14.28
C GLN A 242 39.21 8.53 -12.76
N ARG A 243 38.14 8.70 -11.98
CA ARG A 243 38.20 8.92 -10.51
C ARG A 243 38.27 7.58 -9.76
N GLN A 244 39.44 6.95 -9.74
CA GLN A 244 39.64 5.62 -9.15
C GLN A 244 39.30 5.55 -7.66
N ASP A 245 39.67 6.56 -6.86
CA ASP A 245 39.41 6.57 -5.41
C ASP A 245 37.88 6.59 -5.13
N SER A 246 37.14 7.42 -5.88
CA SER A 246 35.69 7.49 -5.77
C SER A 246 35.03 6.19 -6.20
N LEU A 247 35.54 5.55 -7.24
CA LEU A 247 35.03 4.26 -7.75
C LEU A 247 35.21 3.16 -6.70
N VAL A 248 36.43 3.03 -6.12
CA VAL A 248 36.70 2.04 -5.08
C VAL A 248 35.86 2.27 -3.83
N SER A 249 35.74 3.53 -3.39
CA SER A 249 34.88 3.88 -2.26
C SER A 249 33.41 3.48 -2.49
N LEU A 250 32.89 3.80 -3.69
CA LEU A 250 31.53 3.48 -4.08
C LEU A 250 31.29 1.95 -4.13
N GLN A 251 32.25 1.21 -4.70
CA GLN A 251 32.18 -0.25 -4.75
C GLN A 251 32.20 -0.88 -3.35
N ASN A 252 33.03 -0.37 -2.43
CA ASN A 252 33.09 -0.89 -1.06
C ASN A 252 31.76 -0.63 -0.33
N GLN A 253 31.16 0.56 -0.48
CA GLN A 253 29.84 0.85 0.08
C GLN A 253 28.76 -0.10 -0.48
N GLU A 254 28.82 -0.40 -1.77
CA GLU A 254 27.87 -1.30 -2.41
C GLU A 254 28.01 -2.75 -1.89
N GLN A 255 29.20 -3.22 -1.57
CA GLN A 255 29.38 -4.55 -0.96
C GLN A 255 28.63 -4.67 0.37
N ASP A 256 28.65 -3.65 1.22
CA ASP A 256 27.91 -3.63 2.49
C ASP A 256 26.38 -3.63 2.25
N ILE A 257 25.92 -2.86 1.26
CA ILE A 257 24.51 -2.81 0.86
C ILE A 257 24.08 -4.16 0.27
N ALA A 258 24.89 -4.77 -0.57
CA ALA A 258 24.62 -6.05 -1.19
C ALA A 258 24.51 -7.18 -0.13
N GLN A 259 25.40 -7.20 0.85
CA GLN A 259 25.33 -8.14 1.96
C GLN A 259 24.05 -7.99 2.78
N GLN A 260 23.70 -6.75 3.14
CA GLN A 260 22.45 -6.47 3.85
C GLN A 260 21.22 -6.85 3.02
N SER A 261 21.27 -6.65 1.68
CA SER A 261 20.20 -7.00 0.78
C SER A 261 19.97 -8.52 0.70
N ILE A 262 21.04 -9.32 0.67
CA ILE A 262 20.94 -10.79 0.74
C ILE A 262 20.27 -11.22 2.04
N LEU A 263 20.68 -10.65 3.19
CA LEU A 263 20.07 -10.98 4.48
C LEU A 263 18.59 -10.58 4.52
N LYS A 264 18.23 -9.38 4.03
CA LYS A 264 16.83 -8.95 3.96
C LYS A 264 15.99 -9.84 3.06
N LEU A 265 16.48 -10.20 1.87
CA LEU A 265 15.80 -11.12 0.97
C LEU A 265 15.64 -12.51 1.61
N GLY A 266 16.68 -13.00 2.30
CA GLY A 266 16.60 -14.25 3.05
C GLY A 266 15.51 -14.24 4.13
N LEU A 267 15.34 -13.14 4.84
CA LEU A 267 14.26 -12.97 5.82
C LEU A 267 12.88 -12.85 5.14
N ILE A 268 12.78 -12.04 4.08
CA ILE A 268 11.52 -11.79 3.36
C ILE A 268 10.99 -13.07 2.72
N ALA A 269 11.84 -13.87 2.10
CA ALA A 269 11.46 -15.12 1.45
C ALA A 269 11.45 -16.31 2.43
N GLY A 270 12.43 -16.38 3.33
CA GLY A 270 12.65 -17.52 4.20
C GLY A 270 11.59 -17.67 5.29
N ILE A 271 11.22 -16.57 5.96
CA ILE A 271 10.23 -16.64 7.05
C ILE A 271 8.85 -17.09 6.53
N PRO A 272 8.25 -16.46 5.50
CA PRO A 272 6.99 -16.92 4.96
C PRO A 272 7.08 -18.30 4.28
N GLY A 273 8.20 -18.59 3.61
CA GLY A 273 8.42 -19.86 2.93
C GLY A 273 8.45 -21.04 3.92
N ILE A 274 9.30 -20.98 4.93
CA ILE A 274 9.39 -22.02 5.98
C ILE A 274 8.07 -22.06 6.77
N GLY A 275 7.54 -20.92 7.15
CA GLY A 275 6.26 -20.82 7.85
C GLY A 275 5.11 -21.42 7.05
N GLY A 276 5.06 -21.16 5.74
CA GLY A 276 4.07 -21.73 4.84
C GLY A 276 4.17 -23.25 4.72
N LEU A 277 5.38 -23.81 4.59
CA LEU A 277 5.60 -25.26 4.57
C LEU A 277 5.16 -25.92 5.88
N LEU A 278 5.54 -25.35 7.02
CA LEU A 278 5.09 -25.82 8.32
C LEU A 278 3.56 -25.70 8.45
N GLY A 279 3.00 -24.62 7.96
CA GLY A 279 1.56 -24.38 7.95
C GLY A 279 0.78 -25.42 7.12
N VAL A 280 1.28 -25.77 5.94
CA VAL A 280 0.71 -26.86 5.13
C VAL A 280 0.78 -28.18 5.88
N ALA A 281 1.91 -28.51 6.51
CA ALA A 281 2.05 -29.74 7.29
C ALA A 281 1.06 -29.80 8.47
N ILE A 282 0.92 -28.70 9.22
CA ILE A 282 -0.06 -28.60 10.32
C ILE A 282 -1.49 -28.69 9.77
N LEU A 283 -1.81 -28.02 8.67
CA LEU A 283 -3.13 -28.06 8.03
C LEU A 283 -3.49 -29.49 7.61
N LEU A 284 -2.58 -30.19 6.93
CA LEU A 284 -2.79 -31.59 6.53
C LEU A 284 -2.96 -32.52 7.74
N PHE A 285 -2.18 -32.29 8.81
CA PHE A 285 -2.29 -33.04 10.06
C PHE A 285 -3.68 -32.82 10.70
N VAL A 286 -4.14 -31.59 10.81
CA VAL A 286 -5.44 -31.25 11.43
C VAL A 286 -6.61 -31.80 10.59
N LEU A 287 -6.55 -31.68 9.26
CA LEU A 287 -7.55 -32.26 8.37
C LEU A 287 -7.55 -33.79 8.41
N GLY A 288 -6.37 -34.41 8.37
CA GLY A 288 -6.22 -35.86 8.53
C GLY A 288 -6.77 -36.35 9.88
N GLN A 289 -6.49 -35.62 10.95
CA GLN A 289 -7.04 -35.91 12.26
C GLN A 289 -8.60 -35.80 12.26
N ARG A 290 -9.15 -34.82 11.56
CA ARG A 290 -10.61 -34.64 11.41
C ARG A 290 -11.26 -35.82 10.70
N LEU A 291 -10.61 -36.31 9.64
CA LEU A 291 -11.09 -37.46 8.87
C LEU A 291 -10.98 -38.77 9.68
N LEU A 292 -9.89 -38.97 10.41
CA LEU A 292 -9.66 -40.23 11.15
C LEU A 292 -10.37 -40.28 12.49
N LYS A 293 -10.41 -39.21 13.27
CA LYS A 293 -10.97 -39.15 14.63
C LYS A 293 -12.38 -38.55 14.69
N GLY A 294 -12.91 -38.01 13.60
CA GLY A 294 -14.26 -37.44 13.54
C GLY A 294 -14.50 -36.38 14.63
N LYS A 295 -15.50 -36.57 15.47
CA LYS A 295 -15.89 -35.69 16.57
C LYS A 295 -14.83 -35.56 17.69
N ARG A 296 -13.83 -36.46 17.79
CA ARG A 296 -12.72 -36.39 18.76
C ARG A 296 -11.52 -35.66 18.21
N SER A 297 -11.63 -35.04 17.05
CA SER A 297 -10.54 -34.22 16.47
C SER A 297 -10.45 -32.87 17.12
N LEU A 298 -9.29 -32.25 17.01
CA LEU A 298 -8.99 -30.91 17.53
C LEU A 298 -9.98 -29.86 17.03
N LEU A 299 -10.35 -29.92 15.74
CA LEU A 299 -11.34 -29.02 15.14
C LEU A 299 -12.77 -29.21 15.68
N ALA A 300 -13.10 -30.41 16.17
CA ALA A 300 -14.44 -30.74 16.67
C ALA A 300 -14.57 -30.59 18.20
N THR A 301 -13.48 -30.41 18.92
CA THR A 301 -13.49 -30.39 20.41
C THR A 301 -14.42 -29.33 20.98
N ASN A 302 -14.58 -28.21 20.28
CA ASN A 302 -15.43 -27.09 20.71
C ASN A 302 -16.69 -26.90 19.83
N SER A 303 -17.00 -27.84 18.92
CA SER A 303 -18.14 -27.69 18.00
C SER A 303 -19.51 -27.71 18.71
N ASP A 304 -19.58 -28.34 19.86
CA ASP A 304 -20.84 -28.54 20.60
C ASP A 304 -20.97 -27.52 21.77
N ILE A 305 -20.10 -26.52 21.88
CA ILE A 305 -20.18 -25.47 22.91
C ILE A 305 -21.00 -24.31 22.38
N PRO A 306 -22.27 -24.11 22.83
CA PRO A 306 -23.06 -22.97 22.39
C PRO A 306 -22.53 -21.68 22.99
N TRP A 307 -22.41 -20.66 22.15
CA TRP A 307 -22.16 -19.30 22.61
C TRP A 307 -23.51 -18.62 22.89
N GLU A 308 -23.89 -18.51 24.15
CA GLU A 308 -25.11 -17.83 24.53
C GLU A 308 -24.88 -16.33 24.62
N VAL A 309 -25.19 -15.60 23.54
CA VAL A 309 -25.16 -14.13 23.51
C VAL A 309 -26.54 -13.58 23.89
N PRO A 310 -26.61 -12.61 24.82
CA PRO A 310 -27.87 -12.02 25.28
C PRO A 310 -28.50 -11.04 24.27
N TRP A 311 -27.73 -10.54 23.29
CA TRP A 311 -28.20 -9.62 22.27
C TRP A 311 -28.60 -10.33 20.98
N ASP A 312 -29.33 -9.62 20.14
CA ASP A 312 -29.84 -10.06 18.86
C ASP A 312 -29.09 -9.47 17.66
N GLY A 313 -29.51 -9.83 16.42
CA GLY A 313 -28.92 -9.34 15.18
C GLY A 313 -29.05 -7.82 14.97
N GLU A 314 -30.05 -7.19 15.59
CA GLU A 314 -30.22 -5.72 15.55
C GLU A 314 -29.05 -5.02 16.23
N ILE A 315 -28.62 -5.51 17.39
CA ILE A 315 -27.46 -4.97 18.12
C ILE A 315 -26.16 -5.20 17.35
N ILE A 316 -25.99 -6.39 16.74
CA ILE A 316 -24.82 -6.67 15.88
C ILE A 316 -24.75 -5.65 14.76
N TRP A 317 -25.86 -5.45 14.05
CA TRP A 317 -25.94 -4.49 12.94
C TRP A 317 -25.71 -3.06 13.39
N GLN A 318 -26.30 -2.65 14.51
CA GLN A 318 -26.10 -1.33 15.12
C GLN A 318 -24.61 -1.07 15.43
N VAL A 319 -23.91 -2.02 16.05
CA VAL A 319 -22.49 -1.87 16.39
C VAL A 319 -21.66 -1.73 15.13
N LEU A 320 -21.86 -2.59 14.14
CA LEU A 320 -21.13 -2.53 12.88
C LEU A 320 -21.36 -1.20 12.13
N LEU A 321 -22.62 -0.79 11.98
CA LEU A 321 -22.95 0.46 11.31
C LEU A 321 -22.41 1.69 12.03
N ALA A 322 -22.56 1.75 13.35
CA ALA A 322 -22.07 2.88 14.12
C ALA A 322 -20.53 2.95 14.08
N PHE A 323 -19.85 1.79 14.10
CA PHE A 323 -18.41 1.72 13.93
C PHE A 323 -17.97 2.26 12.56
N PHE A 324 -18.61 1.81 11.48
CA PHE A 324 -18.31 2.30 10.12
C PHE A 324 -18.66 3.79 9.97
N PHE A 325 -19.78 4.24 10.53
CA PHE A 325 -20.17 5.65 10.52
C PHE A 325 -19.13 6.53 11.22
N ILE A 326 -18.69 6.14 12.41
CA ILE A 326 -17.63 6.86 13.12
C ILE A 326 -16.33 6.87 12.33
N GLY A 327 -15.90 5.71 11.82
CA GLY A 327 -14.63 5.58 11.13
C GLY A 327 -14.55 6.23 9.76
N GLN A 328 -15.64 6.19 8.99
CA GLN A 328 -15.65 6.65 7.60
C GLN A 328 -16.23 8.06 7.40
N LEU A 329 -17.06 8.53 8.33
CA LEU A 329 -17.74 9.81 8.19
C LEU A 329 -17.39 10.78 9.32
N LEU A 330 -17.67 10.41 10.55
CA LEU A 330 -17.57 11.32 11.69
C LEU A 330 -16.12 11.69 12.00
N LEU A 331 -15.25 10.71 12.17
CA LEU A 331 -13.86 10.92 12.57
C LEU A 331 -13.05 11.67 11.50
N PRO A 332 -13.09 11.32 10.20
CA PRO A 332 -12.43 12.08 9.15
C PRO A 332 -12.92 13.53 9.08
N TYR A 333 -14.22 13.76 9.26
CA TYR A 333 -14.79 15.11 9.31
C TYR A 333 -14.24 15.92 10.48
N LEU A 334 -14.26 15.37 11.71
CA LEU A 334 -13.75 16.05 12.90
C LEU A 334 -12.25 16.35 12.81
N ILE A 335 -11.46 15.38 12.34
CA ILE A 335 -10.02 15.56 12.13
C ILE A 335 -9.75 16.65 11.11
N ARG A 336 -10.49 16.66 9.98
CA ARG A 336 -10.36 17.72 8.97
C ARG A 336 -10.64 19.11 9.57
N GLN A 337 -11.71 19.27 10.34
CA GLN A 337 -12.03 20.54 10.99
C GLN A 337 -10.91 20.97 11.94
N LEU A 338 -10.41 20.05 12.76
CA LEU A 338 -9.31 20.32 13.69
C LEU A 338 -8.03 20.74 12.94
N LEU A 339 -7.69 20.08 11.86
CA LEU A 339 -6.52 20.43 11.04
C LEU A 339 -6.65 21.81 10.40
N VAL A 340 -7.84 22.18 9.94
CA VAL A 340 -8.12 23.52 9.39
C VAL A 340 -7.96 24.59 10.48
N GLU A 341 -8.54 24.38 11.66
CA GLU A 341 -8.40 25.33 12.79
C GLU A 341 -6.94 25.50 13.23
N LEU A 342 -6.17 24.42 13.23
CA LEU A 342 -4.74 24.45 13.57
C LEU A 342 -3.84 24.88 12.41
N SER A 343 -4.40 25.20 11.24
CA SER A 343 -3.66 25.54 10.01
C SER A 343 -2.63 24.46 9.63
N LEU A 344 -2.92 23.18 9.93
CA LEU A 344 -2.06 22.06 9.64
C LEU A 344 -2.46 21.42 8.29
N ASN A 345 -1.46 21.21 7.42
CA ASN A 345 -1.66 20.49 6.16
C ASN A 345 -0.93 19.13 6.21
N PRO A 346 -1.66 17.99 6.23
CA PRO A 346 -1.06 16.68 6.26
C PRO A 346 -0.09 16.38 5.08
N GLY A 347 -0.31 17.06 3.95
CA GLY A 347 0.59 16.94 2.80
C GLY A 347 2.01 17.45 3.03
N ASN A 348 2.21 18.28 4.07
CA ASN A 348 3.51 18.84 4.45
C ASN A 348 4.13 18.13 5.67
N PHE A 349 3.49 17.08 6.17
CA PHE A 349 3.98 16.37 7.35
C PHE A 349 5.27 15.60 7.01
N SER A 350 6.24 15.66 7.92
CA SER A 350 7.38 14.74 7.88
C SER A 350 6.92 13.30 8.10
N VAL A 351 7.76 12.32 7.73
CA VAL A 351 7.46 10.88 7.94
C VAL A 351 7.11 10.60 9.41
N ARG A 352 7.85 11.21 10.35
CA ARG A 352 7.60 11.08 11.80
C ARG A 352 6.24 11.67 12.20
N MET A 353 5.89 12.84 11.68
CA MET A 353 4.59 13.46 11.96
C MET A 353 3.45 12.63 11.37
N ASN A 354 3.63 12.06 10.17
CA ASN A 354 2.66 11.14 9.58
C ASN A 354 2.47 9.87 10.42
N ALA A 355 3.54 9.34 11.03
CA ALA A 355 3.45 8.20 11.93
C ALA A 355 2.63 8.52 13.18
N PHE A 356 2.89 9.66 13.83
CA PHE A 356 2.08 10.13 14.96
C PHE A 356 0.62 10.39 14.58
N TYR A 357 0.39 11.04 13.46
CA TYR A 357 -0.95 11.29 12.93
C TYR A 357 -1.72 9.99 12.71
N THR A 358 -1.08 8.98 12.12
CA THR A 358 -1.67 7.65 11.90
C THR A 358 -2.01 6.96 13.22
N LEU A 359 -1.07 6.95 14.19
CA LEU A 359 -1.30 6.36 15.50
C LEU A 359 -2.48 7.06 16.24
N LEU A 360 -2.47 8.40 16.27
CA LEU A 360 -3.52 9.16 16.93
C LEU A 360 -4.89 8.91 16.29
N THR A 361 -4.96 8.95 14.96
CA THR A 361 -6.19 8.67 14.21
C THR A 361 -6.70 7.27 14.50
N TYR A 362 -5.80 6.28 14.54
CA TYR A 362 -6.16 4.90 14.86
C TYR A 362 -6.67 4.77 16.30
N LEU A 363 -6.02 5.39 17.28
CA LEU A 363 -6.46 5.38 18.68
C LEU A 363 -7.83 6.04 18.86
N LEU A 364 -8.11 7.13 18.14
CA LEU A 364 -9.42 7.78 18.15
C LEU A 364 -10.50 6.87 17.56
N LEU A 365 -10.19 6.19 16.44
CA LEU A 365 -11.07 5.21 15.81
C LEU A 365 -11.38 4.04 16.76
N ALA A 366 -10.33 3.47 17.36
CA ALA A 366 -10.45 2.38 18.32
C ALA A 366 -11.29 2.78 19.54
N SER A 367 -11.02 3.95 20.12
CA SER A 367 -11.77 4.48 21.27
C SER A 367 -13.23 4.73 20.91
N GLY A 368 -13.52 5.28 19.72
CA GLY A 368 -14.88 5.46 19.22
C GLY A 368 -15.60 4.13 19.04
N GLY A 369 -14.95 3.15 18.39
CA GLY A 369 -15.50 1.81 18.18
C GLY A 369 -15.78 1.06 19.49
N LEU A 370 -14.84 1.09 20.43
CA LEU A 370 -15.03 0.47 21.74
C LEU A 370 -16.13 1.17 22.56
N SER A 371 -16.27 2.49 22.42
CA SER A 371 -17.37 3.22 23.05
C SER A 371 -18.71 2.79 22.49
N VAL A 372 -18.83 2.67 21.16
CA VAL A 372 -20.06 2.12 20.53
C VAL A 372 -20.35 0.73 21.05
N LEU A 373 -19.36 -0.15 21.07
CA LEU A 373 -19.51 -1.50 21.59
C LEU A 373 -20.01 -1.46 23.03
N TYR A 374 -19.32 -0.72 23.92
CA TYR A 374 -19.68 -0.63 25.33
C TYR A 374 -21.12 -0.13 25.53
N PHE A 375 -21.51 0.97 24.89
CA PHE A 375 -22.86 1.51 25.04
C PHE A 375 -23.93 0.58 24.45
N SER A 376 -23.63 -0.16 23.39
CA SER A 376 -24.56 -1.12 22.79
C SER A 376 -24.77 -2.36 23.65
N ILE A 377 -23.72 -2.86 24.33
CA ILE A 377 -23.84 -4.05 25.20
C ILE A 377 -24.17 -3.72 26.65
N LYS A 378 -24.05 -2.45 27.07
CA LYS A 378 -24.33 -2.01 28.44
C LYS A 378 -25.70 -2.48 29.01
N PRO A 379 -26.81 -2.52 28.22
CA PRO A 379 -28.10 -3.02 28.72
C PRO A 379 -28.10 -4.50 29.08
N PHE A 380 -27.10 -5.26 28.59
CA PHE A 380 -27.00 -6.70 28.81
C PHE A 380 -25.96 -7.09 29.86
N LEU A 381 -25.44 -6.11 30.61
CA LEU A 381 -24.53 -6.36 31.73
C LEU A 381 -25.30 -6.86 32.96
N PRO A 382 -24.76 -7.79 33.75
CA PRO A 382 -23.43 -8.42 33.64
C PRO A 382 -23.38 -9.52 32.57
N LEU A 383 -22.27 -9.58 31.86
CA LEU A 383 -22.02 -10.65 30.88
C LEU A 383 -21.69 -11.97 31.59
N PRO A 384 -21.86 -13.13 30.90
CA PRO A 384 -21.47 -14.42 31.45
C PRO A 384 -20.03 -14.42 31.93
N GLU A 385 -19.75 -15.16 33.00
CA GLU A 385 -18.40 -15.30 33.55
C GLU A 385 -17.44 -15.79 32.47
N ASN A 386 -16.25 -15.21 32.45
CA ASN A 386 -15.17 -15.50 31.47
C ASN A 386 -15.30 -14.89 30.07
N TRP A 387 -16.28 -14.03 29.77
CA TRP A 387 -16.45 -13.46 28.42
C TRP A 387 -15.21 -12.67 27.90
N PHE A 388 -14.64 -11.77 28.73
CA PHE A 388 -13.42 -11.01 28.42
C PHE A 388 -12.21 -11.50 29.21
N ARG A 389 -12.16 -12.78 29.58
CA ARG A 389 -11.08 -13.32 30.40
C ARG A 389 -9.81 -13.55 29.58
N VAL A 390 -8.75 -12.83 29.89
CA VAL A 390 -7.40 -13.04 29.32
C VAL A 390 -6.62 -14.00 30.23
N GLN A 391 -6.24 -15.14 29.69
CA GLN A 391 -5.44 -16.15 30.43
C GLN A 391 -3.98 -16.07 30.01
N TRP A 392 -3.18 -15.30 30.75
CA TRP A 392 -1.74 -15.11 30.44
C TRP A 392 -0.87 -16.35 30.64
N ARG A 393 -1.31 -17.34 31.43
CA ARG A 393 -0.56 -18.56 31.75
C ARG A 393 -1.02 -19.81 31.00
N SER A 394 -1.78 -19.67 29.93
CA SER A 394 -2.20 -20.79 29.07
C SER A 394 -1.27 -20.92 27.87
N ASN A 395 -1.45 -21.98 27.08
CA ASN A 395 -0.69 -22.20 25.83
C ASN A 395 -1.14 -21.28 24.67
N TRP A 396 -1.62 -20.06 25.00
CA TRP A 396 -2.15 -19.12 24.03
C TRP A 396 -1.13 -18.77 22.92
N PHE A 397 0.15 -18.69 23.28
CA PHE A 397 1.22 -18.42 22.33
C PHE A 397 1.35 -19.53 21.29
N LEU A 398 1.32 -20.80 21.71
CA LEU A 398 1.42 -21.97 20.82
C LEU A 398 0.21 -22.05 19.91
N TRP A 399 -1.00 -21.76 20.42
CA TRP A 399 -2.21 -21.69 19.62
C TRP A 399 -2.18 -20.54 18.64
N GLY A 400 -1.73 -19.36 19.04
CA GLY A 400 -1.55 -18.22 18.18
C GLY A 400 -0.53 -18.48 17.07
N LEU A 401 0.63 -19.03 17.41
CA LEU A 401 1.66 -19.42 16.44
C LEU A 401 1.16 -20.49 15.49
N GLY A 402 0.52 -21.56 16.00
CA GLY A 402 -0.04 -22.61 15.17
C GLY A 402 -1.12 -22.12 14.22
N GLY A 403 -2.02 -21.26 14.71
CA GLY A 403 -3.05 -20.60 13.90
C GLY A 403 -2.46 -19.71 12.82
N TYR A 404 -1.44 -18.91 13.15
CA TYR A 404 -0.71 -18.09 12.19
C TYR A 404 -0.06 -18.92 11.09
N LEU A 405 0.65 -20.00 11.46
CA LEU A 405 1.28 -20.89 10.48
C LEU A 405 0.25 -21.53 9.54
N VAL A 406 -0.88 -21.98 10.06
CA VAL A 406 -1.98 -22.54 9.24
C VAL A 406 -2.61 -21.48 8.33
N ALA A 407 -2.71 -20.24 8.78
CA ALA A 407 -3.26 -19.15 7.98
C ALA A 407 -2.35 -18.77 6.80
N LEU A 408 -1.01 -18.88 6.92
CA LEU A 408 -0.07 -18.48 5.87
C LEU A 408 -0.36 -19.10 4.50
N PRO A 409 -0.47 -20.45 4.33
CA PRO A 409 -0.76 -21.04 3.03
C PRO A 409 -2.14 -20.63 2.50
N LEU A 410 -3.12 -20.45 3.38
CA LEU A 410 -4.46 -20.01 3.00
C LEU A 410 -4.45 -18.58 2.49
N VAL A 411 -3.72 -17.68 3.17
CA VAL A 411 -3.54 -16.28 2.74
C VAL A 411 -2.82 -16.22 1.40
N ILE A 412 -1.76 -17.03 1.19
CA ILE A 412 -1.05 -17.09 -0.09
C ILE A 412 -2.01 -17.50 -1.23
N VAL A 413 -2.81 -18.55 -1.04
CA VAL A 413 -3.79 -19.00 -2.04
C VAL A 413 -4.82 -17.92 -2.33
N VAL A 414 -5.39 -17.30 -1.29
CA VAL A 414 -6.38 -16.22 -1.46
C VAL A 414 -5.74 -15.01 -2.17
N SER A 415 -4.50 -14.66 -1.83
CA SER A 415 -3.77 -13.55 -2.49
C SER A 415 -3.54 -13.82 -3.97
N LEU A 416 -3.17 -15.05 -4.35
CA LEU A 416 -3.00 -15.44 -5.76
C LEU A 416 -4.31 -15.37 -6.54
N ILE A 417 -5.41 -15.81 -5.93
CA ILE A 417 -6.75 -15.70 -6.52
C ILE A 417 -7.13 -14.22 -6.68
N ASN A 418 -6.92 -13.44 -5.63
CA ASN A 418 -7.21 -12.01 -5.64
C ASN A 418 -6.40 -11.27 -6.72
N GLN A 419 -5.11 -11.55 -6.84
CA GLN A 419 -4.26 -10.96 -7.86
C GLN A 419 -4.76 -11.25 -9.28
N ARG A 420 -5.23 -12.49 -9.53
CA ARG A 420 -5.82 -12.86 -10.83
C ARG A 420 -7.16 -12.18 -11.10
N LEU A 421 -8.01 -12.03 -10.08
CA LEU A 421 -9.32 -11.40 -10.23
C LEU A 421 -9.19 -9.89 -10.46
N TRP A 422 -8.32 -9.22 -9.73
CA TRP A 422 -8.19 -7.77 -9.74
C TRP A 422 -7.20 -7.25 -10.78
N GLN A 423 -6.41 -8.12 -11.41
CA GLN A 423 -5.46 -7.78 -12.47
C GLN A 423 -4.58 -6.56 -12.16
N GLY A 424 -4.09 -6.49 -10.96
CA GLY A 424 -3.27 -5.36 -10.56
C GLY A 424 -4.05 -4.09 -10.20
N GLN A 425 -5.36 -4.13 -9.99
CA GLN A 425 -6.19 -2.99 -9.57
C GLN A 425 -6.55 -3.10 -8.09
N GLY A 426 -6.74 -1.96 -7.45
CA GLY A 426 -7.20 -1.90 -6.07
C GLY A 426 -6.29 -1.08 -5.17
N GLY A 427 -6.93 -0.43 -4.19
CA GLY A 427 -6.24 0.45 -3.26
C GLY A 427 -5.23 -0.29 -2.40
N SER A 428 -4.26 0.46 -2.02
CA SER A 428 -3.10 0.02 -1.28
C SER A 428 -3.15 0.58 0.13
N ASN A 429 -2.48 -0.10 1.05
CA ASN A 429 -2.31 0.43 2.41
C ASN A 429 -1.47 1.73 2.35
N PRO A 430 -2.04 2.91 2.71
CA PRO A 430 -1.34 4.19 2.61
C PRO A 430 -0.11 4.30 3.54
N ILE A 431 0.02 3.41 4.53
CA ILE A 431 1.16 3.36 5.43
C ILE A 431 2.38 2.72 4.75
N LEU A 432 2.17 1.79 3.82
CA LEU A 432 3.25 1.02 3.21
C LEU A 432 4.30 1.87 2.48
N PRO A 433 3.96 2.88 1.66
CA PRO A 433 4.95 3.78 1.08
C PRO A 433 5.77 4.51 2.13
N LEU A 434 5.10 5.01 3.18
CA LEU A 434 5.76 5.73 4.27
C LEU A 434 6.77 4.84 5.03
N VAL A 435 6.47 3.55 5.17
CA VAL A 435 7.37 2.56 5.79
C VAL A 435 8.53 2.19 4.85
N LEU A 436 8.27 2.00 3.57
CA LEU A 436 9.29 1.60 2.59
C LEU A 436 10.26 2.74 2.25
N GLU A 437 9.76 3.97 2.16
CA GLU A 437 10.54 5.16 1.79
C GLU A 437 11.14 5.86 3.02
N GLY A 438 10.56 5.64 4.20
CA GLY A 438 10.96 6.27 5.45
C GLY A 438 12.25 5.71 6.02
N ARG A 439 13.28 6.58 6.14
CA ARG A 439 14.54 6.26 6.85
C ARG A 439 14.51 6.67 8.33
N ASP A 440 13.35 7.07 8.85
CA ASP A 440 13.19 7.53 10.23
C ASP A 440 12.84 6.36 11.15
N SER A 441 13.81 5.93 11.97
CA SER A 441 13.64 4.81 12.90
C SER A 441 12.52 5.05 13.92
N VAL A 442 12.27 6.29 14.33
CA VAL A 442 11.18 6.63 15.27
C VAL A 442 9.84 6.42 14.59
N ALA A 443 9.69 6.86 13.35
CA ALA A 443 8.47 6.63 12.56
C ALA A 443 8.20 5.13 12.38
N LEU A 444 9.23 4.33 12.08
CA LEU A 444 9.10 2.88 11.94
C LEU A 444 8.64 2.21 13.24
N VAL A 445 9.18 2.62 14.39
CA VAL A 445 8.73 2.11 15.69
C VAL A 445 7.27 2.47 15.95
N ILE A 446 6.85 3.69 15.64
CA ILE A 446 5.45 4.12 15.82
C ILE A 446 4.51 3.32 14.90
N PHE A 447 4.86 3.13 13.63
CA PHE A 447 4.07 2.28 12.71
C PHE A 447 4.00 0.84 13.19
N PHE A 448 5.12 0.29 13.68
CA PHE A 448 5.16 -1.05 14.27
C PHE A 448 4.23 -1.17 15.49
N LEU A 449 4.29 -0.23 16.42
CA LEU A 449 3.41 -0.21 17.61
C LEU A 449 1.94 -0.10 17.20
N THR A 450 1.64 0.72 16.21
CA THR A 450 0.27 0.86 15.68
C THR A 450 -0.24 -0.44 15.09
N ALA A 451 0.55 -1.09 14.21
CA ALA A 451 0.14 -2.28 13.49
C ALA A 451 0.20 -3.57 14.34
N CYS A 452 1.19 -3.69 15.26
CA CYS A 452 1.41 -4.93 16.00
C CYS A 452 0.79 -4.94 17.41
N LEU A 453 0.46 -3.78 17.99
CA LEU A 453 -0.15 -3.70 19.32
C LEU A 453 -1.53 -3.04 19.28
N ALA A 454 -1.63 -1.81 18.79
CA ALA A 454 -2.89 -1.06 18.87
C ALA A 454 -3.98 -1.70 17.99
N ALA A 455 -3.66 -2.05 16.74
CA ALA A 455 -4.62 -2.66 15.84
C ALA A 455 -5.08 -4.04 16.31
N PRO A 456 -4.22 -5.00 16.64
CA PRO A 456 -4.66 -6.31 17.10
C PRO A 456 -5.48 -6.26 18.39
N LEU A 457 -5.14 -5.41 19.35
CA LEU A 457 -5.92 -5.27 20.59
C LEU A 457 -7.36 -4.85 20.31
N PHE A 458 -7.54 -3.88 19.46
CA PHE A 458 -8.85 -3.41 19.08
C PHE A 458 -9.63 -4.44 18.25
N GLU A 459 -8.98 -5.03 17.26
CA GLU A 459 -9.56 -6.04 16.38
C GLU A 459 -9.98 -7.29 17.15
N GLU A 460 -9.19 -7.78 18.10
CA GLU A 460 -9.55 -8.90 18.96
C GLU A 460 -10.82 -8.61 19.77
N MET A 461 -10.99 -7.39 20.28
CA MET A 461 -12.19 -7.03 21.03
C MET A 461 -13.44 -6.95 20.15
N ILE A 462 -13.34 -6.37 18.95
CA ILE A 462 -14.50 -6.24 18.06
C ILE A 462 -14.81 -7.58 17.38
N PHE A 463 -13.81 -8.25 16.80
CA PHE A 463 -14.08 -9.44 15.99
C PHE A 463 -14.20 -10.70 16.83
N ARG A 464 -13.28 -10.93 17.76
CA ARG A 464 -13.23 -12.19 18.51
C ARG A 464 -14.09 -12.16 19.78
N ALA A 465 -14.12 -11.06 20.50
CA ALA A 465 -14.92 -10.99 21.72
C ALA A 465 -16.39 -10.61 21.48
N PHE A 466 -16.72 -9.89 20.39
CA PHE A 466 -18.09 -9.49 20.11
C PHE A 466 -18.67 -10.17 18.86
N LEU A 467 -18.07 -9.98 17.66
CA LEU A 467 -18.68 -10.37 16.39
C LEU A 467 -18.76 -11.89 16.26
N LEU A 468 -17.66 -12.62 16.51
CA LEU A 468 -17.61 -14.07 16.35
C LEU A 468 -18.64 -14.79 17.25
N PRO A 469 -18.71 -14.55 18.57
CA PRO A 469 -19.76 -15.15 19.40
C PRO A 469 -21.17 -14.77 18.98
N SER A 470 -21.34 -13.52 18.50
CA SER A 470 -22.65 -13.06 18.03
C SER A 470 -23.12 -13.76 16.78
N LEU A 471 -22.20 -14.07 15.84
CA LEU A 471 -22.51 -14.76 14.59
C LEU A 471 -22.80 -16.25 14.80
N THR A 472 -22.17 -16.91 15.77
CA THR A 472 -22.42 -18.34 16.07
C THR A 472 -23.86 -18.62 16.51
N ARG A 473 -24.62 -17.60 16.91
CA ARG A 473 -26.07 -17.71 17.15
C ARG A 473 -26.86 -17.99 15.86
N TYR A 474 -26.36 -17.52 14.72
CA TYR A 474 -27.06 -17.59 13.42
C TYR A 474 -26.39 -18.53 12.42
N LEU A 475 -25.08 -18.72 12.57
CA LEU A 475 -24.26 -19.56 11.70
C LEU A 475 -23.60 -20.63 12.59
N PRO A 476 -24.15 -21.83 12.64
CA PRO A 476 -23.63 -22.94 13.46
C PRO A 476 -22.27 -23.45 12.99
#